data_0220c8d87e526af4d74db2fa5dd33e53
#
_entry.id   0220c8d87e526af4d74db2fa5dd33e53
#
_cell.length_a   1.000
_cell.length_b   1.000
_cell.length_c   1.000
_cell.angle_alpha   90.00
_cell.angle_beta   90.00
_cell.angle_gamma   90.00
#
_symmetry.space_group_name_H-M   'P 1'
#
loop_
_entity.id
_entity.type
_entity.pdbx_description
1 polymer ?
#
loop_
_entity_poly.entity_id
_entity_poly.type
_entity_poly.pdbx_seq_one_letter_code
_entity_poly.pdbx_strand_id
1 'polypeptide(L)'
;MSKALTFEVKKRDAKSRARLGVVHTPHGDIQTPIYMPVGTQACVKAMTSREMKEIGTQILLSNTYHLHLRPGEALVQEAGGLHGFMNWDRPILTDSGGFQVFSLAALRKITEEGVAFQSHLDGSRRFLSPEESMRIQQMLGSDIAMAFDVCSPYPCDYDTAKAAMERTHRWAERCKKYHTRENQALFGIVQGAFYKDLRIESAKTLADMDFPGYGIGGLSVGEPKPVMYEMLDELVPYLPDERPHYLMGVGTPDCLLEGVLRGGDMFDCVLATRIARNGTVFTKHGRMVIRNAEYAHDFRPIEEDCDCYACRNHSRAYIRHLLKAGEITGARLASIHNLRFLLRMMEDIRAAIAEDRLEEYRSDFYNRYDMSRNF
;
A
#
# COMPACT_ATOMS: atom_id res chain seq x y z
N MET A 1 15.08 -13.40 15.87
CA MET A 1 14.06 -12.33 15.69
C MET A 1 14.75 -11.10 15.17
N SER A 2 14.22 -10.45 14.14
CA SER A 2 14.76 -9.18 13.64
C SER A 2 14.67 -8.14 14.77
N LYS A 3 15.78 -7.45 15.06
CA LYS A 3 15.79 -6.33 16.01
C LYS A 3 15.09 -5.08 15.44
N ALA A 4 14.86 -5.08 14.11
CA ALA A 4 14.33 -3.92 13.39
C ALA A 4 12.82 -3.77 13.48
N LEU A 5 12.07 -4.85 13.77
CA LEU A 5 10.63 -4.80 13.83
C LEU A 5 10.08 -5.85 14.80
N THR A 6 9.13 -5.44 15.63
CA THR A 6 8.27 -6.33 16.41
C THR A 6 6.82 -5.96 16.20
N PHE A 7 5.93 -6.93 16.33
CA PHE A 7 4.48 -6.73 16.22
C PHE A 7 3.79 -7.22 17.48
N GLU A 8 2.98 -6.35 18.07
CA GLU A 8 2.20 -6.66 19.25
C GLU A 8 0.71 -6.62 18.92
N VAL A 9 0.01 -7.75 19.03
CA VAL A 9 -1.45 -7.80 18.91
C VAL A 9 -2.08 -7.38 20.23
N LYS A 10 -2.80 -6.27 20.23
CA LYS A 10 -3.46 -5.69 21.41
C LYS A 10 -4.85 -6.28 21.66
N LYS A 11 -5.60 -6.53 20.57
CA LYS A 11 -6.96 -7.04 20.62
C LYS A 11 -7.32 -7.76 19.33
N ARG A 12 -8.14 -8.79 19.43
CA ARG A 12 -8.75 -9.51 18.29
C ARG A 12 -10.24 -9.26 18.28
N ASP A 13 -10.83 -9.07 17.11
CA ASP A 13 -12.27 -9.04 16.95
C ASP A 13 -12.85 -10.44 17.16
N ALA A 14 -13.98 -10.51 17.87
CA ALA A 14 -14.58 -11.82 18.23
C ALA A 14 -15.27 -12.51 17.05
N LYS A 15 -15.62 -11.79 15.99
CA LYS A 15 -16.47 -12.28 14.89
C LYS A 15 -15.76 -12.34 13.54
N SER A 16 -14.55 -11.81 13.46
CA SER A 16 -13.75 -11.76 12.24
C SER A 16 -12.26 -12.04 12.52
N ARG A 17 -11.42 -11.95 11.49
CA ARG A 17 -9.95 -12.02 11.66
C ARG A 17 -9.31 -10.65 11.89
N ALA A 18 -10.12 -9.59 12.04
CA ALA A 18 -9.61 -8.26 12.33
C ALA A 18 -8.91 -8.20 13.69
N ARG A 19 -7.85 -7.41 13.76
CA ARG A 19 -7.07 -7.25 15.00
C ARG A 19 -6.51 -5.85 15.12
N LEU A 20 -6.42 -5.37 16.36
CA LEU A 20 -5.63 -4.20 16.71
C LEU A 20 -4.21 -4.64 17.03
N GLY A 21 -3.25 -3.92 16.52
CA GLY A 21 -1.85 -4.17 16.84
C GLY A 21 -1.01 -2.91 16.78
N VAL A 22 0.25 -3.09 17.15
CA VAL A 22 1.30 -2.07 17.02
C VAL A 22 2.51 -2.69 16.37
N VAL A 23 2.94 -2.14 15.26
CA VAL A 23 4.22 -2.47 14.65
C VAL A 23 5.24 -1.47 15.18
N HIS A 24 6.24 -1.95 15.89
CA HIS A 24 7.35 -1.14 16.40
C HIS A 24 8.49 -1.14 15.39
N THR A 25 8.97 0.04 15.01
CA THR A 25 10.09 0.23 14.06
C THR A 25 11.12 1.20 14.63
N PRO A 26 12.33 1.31 14.04
CA PRO A 26 13.33 2.27 14.47
C PRO A 26 12.87 3.74 14.40
N HIS A 27 11.95 4.08 13.50
CA HIS A 27 11.44 5.46 13.34
C HIS A 27 10.04 5.66 13.95
N GLY A 28 9.60 4.76 14.84
CA GLY A 28 8.35 4.91 15.61
C GLY A 28 7.36 3.78 15.43
N ASP A 29 6.27 3.90 16.16
CA ASP A 29 5.20 2.92 16.24
C ASP A 29 4.13 3.17 15.18
N ILE A 30 3.57 2.08 14.66
CA ILE A 30 2.49 2.09 13.67
C ILE A 30 1.29 1.37 14.28
N GLN A 31 0.18 2.09 14.46
CA GLN A 31 -1.09 1.51 14.93
C GLN A 31 -1.79 0.81 13.76
N THR A 32 -2.05 -0.49 13.88
CA THR A 32 -2.75 -1.27 12.85
C THR A 32 -4.21 -1.57 13.22
N PRO A 33 -5.11 -1.72 12.23
CA PRO A 33 -4.91 -1.60 10.77
C PRO A 33 -4.55 -0.20 10.32
N ILE A 34 -3.74 -0.09 9.24
CA ILE A 34 -3.24 1.20 8.74
C ILE A 34 -3.25 1.27 7.21
N TYR A 35 -3.56 2.45 6.67
CA TYR A 35 -3.35 2.79 5.27
C TYR A 35 -2.04 3.58 5.11
N MET A 36 -1.20 3.18 4.15
CA MET A 36 0.09 3.80 3.84
C MET A 36 -0.03 4.64 2.58
N PRO A 37 0.04 5.97 2.66
CA PRO A 37 0.14 6.82 1.48
C PRO A 37 1.40 6.52 0.66
N VAL A 38 1.25 6.53 -0.68
CA VAL A 38 2.34 6.15 -1.59
C VAL A 38 3.13 7.36 -2.05
N GLY A 39 4.40 7.40 -1.66
CA GLY A 39 5.41 8.37 -2.08
C GLY A 39 6.31 7.81 -3.18
N THR A 40 5.81 7.65 -4.40
CA THR A 40 6.45 6.93 -5.51
C THR A 40 7.90 7.34 -5.77
N GLN A 41 8.20 8.63 -5.72
CA GLN A 41 9.53 9.21 -5.98
C GLN A 41 9.98 10.05 -4.78
N ALA A 42 10.00 9.46 -3.61
CA ALA A 42 10.26 10.16 -2.35
C ALA A 42 9.30 11.35 -2.11
N CYS A 43 8.08 11.26 -2.64
CA CYS A 43 7.07 12.30 -2.48
C CYS A 43 5.67 11.71 -2.69
N VAL A 44 4.78 11.89 -1.73
CA VAL A 44 3.34 11.69 -1.96
C VAL A 44 2.85 12.81 -2.87
N LYS A 45 2.26 12.47 -4.00
CA LYS A 45 1.90 13.41 -5.06
C LYS A 45 1.11 14.61 -4.52
N ALA A 46 1.63 15.82 -4.77
CA ALA A 46 1.07 17.11 -4.36
C ALA A 46 1.06 17.37 -2.83
N MET A 47 1.84 16.63 -2.02
CA MET A 47 1.89 16.75 -0.56
C MET A 47 3.31 16.98 -0.06
N THR A 48 3.46 17.84 0.93
CA THR A 48 4.71 18.00 1.69
C THR A 48 4.75 17.05 2.87
N SER A 49 5.95 16.75 3.41
CA SER A 49 6.12 15.92 4.61
C SER A 49 5.37 16.51 5.81
N ARG A 50 5.30 17.85 5.93
CA ARG A 50 4.53 18.54 6.98
C ARG A 50 3.04 18.22 6.87
N GLU A 51 2.45 18.36 5.70
CA GLU A 51 1.03 18.08 5.49
C GLU A 51 0.70 16.60 5.71
N MET A 52 1.62 15.70 5.33
CA MET A 52 1.47 14.27 5.63
C MET A 52 1.40 14.00 7.14
N LYS A 53 2.22 14.70 7.94
CA LYS A 53 2.17 14.64 9.41
C LYS A 53 0.86 15.22 9.96
N GLU A 54 0.42 16.36 9.44
CA GLU A 54 -0.81 17.06 9.84
C GLU A 54 -2.07 16.21 9.62
N ILE A 55 -2.13 15.40 8.55
CA ILE A 55 -3.26 14.50 8.30
C ILE A 55 -3.18 13.16 9.06
N GLY A 56 -2.16 12.96 9.91
CA GLY A 56 -2.04 11.77 10.77
C GLY A 56 -1.34 10.58 10.12
N THR A 57 -0.57 10.76 9.04
CA THR A 57 0.20 9.66 8.41
C THR A 57 1.26 9.13 9.38
N GLN A 58 1.25 7.82 9.63
CA GLN A 58 2.21 7.16 10.50
C GLN A 58 3.36 6.50 9.73
N ILE A 59 3.10 6.02 8.54
CA ILE A 59 4.06 5.33 7.66
C ILE A 59 3.81 5.72 6.21
N LEU A 60 4.87 5.82 5.40
CA LEU A 60 4.81 6.02 3.95
C LEU A 60 5.33 4.79 3.22
N LEU A 61 4.81 4.57 2.01
CA LEU A 61 5.41 3.63 1.06
C LEU A 61 6.17 4.40 -0.02
N SER A 62 7.37 3.95 -0.36
CA SER A 62 8.15 4.46 -1.50
C SER A 62 8.53 3.33 -2.47
N ASN A 63 8.60 3.66 -3.77
CA ASN A 63 8.79 2.63 -4.79
C ASN A 63 10.26 2.50 -5.20
N THR A 64 10.85 1.35 -4.94
CA THR A 64 12.24 1.00 -5.24
C THR A 64 12.60 1.19 -6.70
N TYR A 65 11.77 0.68 -7.62
CA TYR A 65 11.98 0.82 -9.07
C TYR A 65 12.14 2.28 -9.52
N HIS A 66 11.21 3.14 -9.09
CA HIS A 66 11.24 4.54 -9.49
C HIS A 66 12.44 5.29 -8.92
N LEU A 67 12.78 5.02 -7.66
CA LEU A 67 13.92 5.65 -6.98
C LEU A 67 15.27 5.16 -7.52
N HIS A 68 15.37 3.89 -7.91
CA HIS A 68 16.54 3.35 -8.61
C HIS A 68 16.78 4.03 -9.95
N LEU A 69 15.73 4.24 -10.74
CA LEU A 69 15.84 4.94 -12.02
C LEU A 69 16.13 6.44 -11.87
N ARG A 70 15.53 7.09 -10.88
CA ARG A 70 15.69 8.52 -10.59
C ARG A 70 15.27 8.86 -9.16
N PRO A 71 16.12 9.45 -8.32
CA PRO A 71 17.46 10.00 -8.65
C PRO A 71 18.59 8.98 -8.61
N GLY A 72 18.33 7.73 -8.24
CA GLY A 72 19.29 6.69 -7.95
C GLY A 72 19.53 6.53 -6.45
N GLU A 73 19.67 5.28 -6.00
CA GLU A 73 19.83 4.94 -4.58
C GLU A 73 21.10 5.50 -3.94
N ALA A 74 22.17 5.67 -4.75
CA ALA A 74 23.43 6.22 -4.25
C ALA A 74 23.26 7.67 -3.76
N LEU A 75 22.56 8.52 -4.54
CA LEU A 75 22.26 9.89 -4.14
C LEU A 75 21.37 9.92 -2.90
N VAL A 76 20.36 9.06 -2.83
CA VAL A 76 19.48 8.99 -1.65
C VAL A 76 20.25 8.55 -0.41
N GLN A 77 21.18 7.59 -0.53
CA GLN A 77 22.04 7.16 0.56
C GLN A 77 22.95 8.29 1.06
N GLU A 78 23.57 9.06 0.14
CA GLU A 78 24.39 10.22 0.46
C GLU A 78 23.60 11.29 1.23
N ALA A 79 22.31 11.45 0.90
CA ALA A 79 21.39 12.37 1.60
C ALA A 79 20.90 11.87 2.98
N GLY A 80 21.41 10.73 3.47
CA GLY A 80 20.99 10.12 4.74
C GLY A 80 19.84 9.14 4.62
N GLY A 81 19.66 8.52 3.44
CA GLY A 81 18.55 7.64 3.12
C GLY A 81 17.26 8.40 2.83
N LEU A 82 16.16 7.68 2.65
CA LEU A 82 14.86 8.29 2.36
C LEU A 82 14.40 9.26 3.45
N HIS A 83 14.67 8.95 4.70
CA HIS A 83 14.30 9.80 5.84
C HIS A 83 14.96 11.19 5.74
N GLY A 84 16.27 11.23 5.51
CA GLY A 84 17.00 12.49 5.30
C GLY A 84 16.57 13.20 4.01
N PHE A 85 16.49 12.46 2.91
CA PHE A 85 16.16 12.99 1.60
C PHE A 85 14.76 13.62 1.52
N MET A 86 13.76 13.00 2.19
CA MET A 86 12.37 13.50 2.23
C MET A 86 12.09 14.45 3.39
N ASN A 87 13.00 14.60 4.34
CA ASN A 87 12.72 15.21 5.64
C ASN A 87 11.51 14.57 6.33
N TRP A 88 11.55 13.23 6.43
CA TRP A 88 10.50 12.42 7.02
C TRP A 88 11.06 11.58 8.17
N ASP A 89 10.54 11.77 9.37
CA ASP A 89 11.06 11.17 10.61
C ASP A 89 10.22 9.99 11.15
N ARG A 90 9.24 9.52 10.34
CA ARG A 90 8.38 8.38 10.68
C ARG A 90 8.71 7.18 9.80
N PRO A 91 8.16 5.99 10.09
CA PRO A 91 8.42 4.78 9.32
C PRO A 91 8.23 4.92 7.81
N ILE A 92 9.06 4.19 7.06
CA ILE A 92 8.98 4.05 5.61
C ILE A 92 9.05 2.57 5.25
N LEU A 93 8.16 2.13 4.34
CA LEU A 93 8.24 0.85 3.66
C LEU A 93 8.68 1.09 2.21
N THR A 94 9.63 0.32 1.70
CA THR A 94 9.94 0.24 0.26
C THR A 94 9.41 -1.05 -0.33
N ASP A 95 8.74 -0.97 -1.50
CA ASP A 95 8.38 -2.16 -2.25
C ASP A 95 9.60 -2.85 -2.86
N SER A 96 9.40 -4.05 -3.43
CA SER A 96 10.48 -4.82 -4.06
C SER A 96 10.97 -4.25 -5.40
N GLY A 97 10.16 -3.43 -6.06
CA GLY A 97 10.31 -3.01 -7.45
C GLY A 97 9.77 -4.01 -8.47
N GLY A 98 9.41 -5.22 -8.06
CA GLY A 98 8.95 -6.30 -8.93
C GLY A 98 7.71 -5.93 -9.75
N PHE A 99 6.66 -5.44 -9.08
CA PHE A 99 5.42 -5.06 -9.75
C PHE A 99 5.60 -3.95 -10.79
N GLN A 100 6.44 -2.94 -10.54
CA GLN A 100 6.69 -1.84 -11.48
C GLN A 100 7.45 -2.31 -12.71
N VAL A 101 8.43 -3.17 -12.56
CA VAL A 101 9.09 -3.83 -13.70
C VAL A 101 8.08 -4.63 -14.49
N PHE A 102 7.12 -5.26 -13.79
CA PHE A 102 6.08 -6.05 -14.41
C PHE A 102 5.06 -5.20 -15.19
N SER A 103 4.62 -4.07 -14.62
CA SER A 103 3.55 -3.24 -15.18
C SER A 103 4.01 -2.14 -16.14
N LEU A 104 5.26 -1.62 -15.99
CA LEU A 104 5.74 -0.45 -16.73
C LEU A 104 6.78 -0.77 -17.80
N ALA A 105 7.49 -1.90 -17.70
CA ALA A 105 8.50 -2.26 -18.67
C ALA A 105 7.87 -2.93 -19.90
N ALA A 106 7.86 -2.21 -21.03
CA ALA A 106 7.32 -2.70 -22.29
C ALA A 106 8.06 -3.94 -22.83
N LEU A 107 9.38 -4.02 -22.57
CA LEU A 107 10.24 -5.16 -22.91
C LEU A 107 10.89 -5.67 -21.65
N ARG A 108 10.48 -6.86 -21.21
CA ARG A 108 11.05 -7.54 -20.05
C ARG A 108 11.31 -9.01 -20.35
N LYS A 109 12.35 -9.54 -19.75
CA LYS A 109 12.66 -10.97 -19.77
C LYS A 109 12.92 -11.44 -18.34
N ILE A 110 12.09 -12.34 -17.84
CA ILE A 110 12.21 -12.95 -16.52
C ILE A 110 13.02 -14.24 -16.69
N THR A 111 14.07 -14.39 -15.88
CA THR A 111 14.88 -15.60 -15.76
C THR A 111 14.97 -16.01 -14.29
N GLU A 112 15.69 -17.06 -13.97
CA GLU A 112 15.91 -17.45 -12.57
C GLU A 112 16.84 -16.47 -11.84
N GLU A 113 17.74 -15.82 -12.56
CA GLU A 113 18.68 -14.85 -12.02
C GLU A 113 18.01 -13.53 -11.65
N GLY A 114 16.96 -13.13 -12.39
CA GLY A 114 16.29 -11.86 -12.20
C GLY A 114 15.52 -11.42 -13.44
N VAL A 115 15.27 -10.11 -13.56
CA VAL A 115 14.50 -9.50 -14.64
C VAL A 115 15.33 -8.50 -15.41
N ALA A 116 15.54 -8.76 -16.71
CA ALA A 116 16.07 -7.77 -17.65
C ALA A 116 14.92 -6.94 -18.20
N PHE A 117 15.07 -5.61 -18.22
CA PHE A 117 14.04 -4.70 -18.70
C PHE A 117 14.62 -3.43 -19.31
N GLN A 118 13.78 -2.67 -20.03
CA GLN A 118 14.11 -1.33 -20.49
C GLN A 118 13.47 -0.27 -19.60
N SER A 119 14.26 0.71 -19.18
CA SER A 119 13.79 1.87 -18.45
C SER A 119 12.76 2.65 -19.25
N HIS A 120 11.63 2.95 -18.65
CA HIS A 120 10.58 3.78 -19.27
C HIS A 120 10.96 5.26 -19.35
N LEU A 121 12.06 5.68 -18.70
CA LEU A 121 12.53 7.06 -18.70
C LEU A 121 13.42 7.38 -19.92
N ASP A 122 14.34 6.48 -20.24
CA ASP A 122 15.43 6.72 -21.20
C ASP A 122 15.69 5.52 -22.14
N GLY A 123 14.92 4.44 -22.01
CA GLY A 123 15.10 3.24 -22.82
C GLY A 123 16.37 2.41 -22.49
N SER A 124 17.15 2.80 -21.50
CA SER A 124 18.38 2.06 -21.11
C SER A 124 18.04 0.64 -20.63
N ARG A 125 18.91 -0.32 -21.00
CA ARG A 125 18.77 -1.71 -20.52
C ARG A 125 19.21 -1.79 -19.06
N ARG A 126 18.39 -2.44 -18.25
CA ARG A 126 18.59 -2.65 -16.82
C ARG A 126 18.36 -4.11 -16.46
N PHE A 127 18.94 -4.51 -15.34
CA PHE A 127 18.74 -5.84 -14.77
C PHE A 127 18.49 -5.69 -13.27
N LEU A 128 17.44 -6.34 -12.78
CA LEU A 128 17.08 -6.36 -11.36
C LEU A 128 17.01 -7.80 -10.90
N SER A 129 17.89 -8.19 -9.99
CA SER A 129 17.87 -9.47 -9.30
C SER A 129 17.35 -9.31 -7.86
N PRO A 130 17.06 -10.41 -7.15
CA PRO A 130 16.75 -10.37 -5.73
C PRO A 130 17.83 -9.62 -4.92
N GLU A 131 19.10 -9.90 -5.17
CA GLU A 131 20.23 -9.26 -4.50
C GLU A 131 20.30 -7.76 -4.81
N GLU A 132 20.08 -7.40 -6.07
CA GLU A 132 20.09 -5.99 -6.49
C GLU A 132 18.91 -5.22 -5.88
N SER A 133 17.71 -5.80 -5.83
CA SER A 133 16.58 -5.21 -5.12
C SER A 133 16.91 -4.98 -3.65
N MET A 134 17.51 -5.96 -2.98
CA MET A 134 17.92 -5.81 -1.58
C MET A 134 19.01 -4.74 -1.42
N ARG A 135 20.03 -4.71 -2.28
CA ARG A 135 21.07 -3.68 -2.26
C ARG A 135 20.46 -2.28 -2.34
N ILE A 136 19.54 -2.07 -3.29
CA ILE A 136 18.87 -0.78 -3.48
C ILE A 136 18.06 -0.41 -2.23
N GLN A 137 17.22 -1.30 -1.71
CA GLN A 137 16.38 -1.01 -0.55
C GLN A 137 17.20 -0.75 0.72
N GLN A 138 18.33 -1.44 0.91
CA GLN A 138 19.26 -1.17 2.00
C GLN A 138 19.90 0.22 1.89
N MET A 139 20.25 0.66 0.67
CA MET A 139 20.76 2.02 0.42
C MET A 139 19.69 3.09 0.60
N LEU A 140 18.46 2.83 0.18
CA LEU A 140 17.32 3.71 0.42
C LEU A 140 17.01 3.89 1.91
N GLY A 141 17.28 2.88 2.74
CA GLY A 141 17.24 3.00 4.19
C GLY A 141 15.85 3.04 4.79
N SER A 142 14.87 2.36 4.19
CA SER A 142 13.53 2.16 4.75
C SER A 142 13.55 1.31 6.02
N ASP A 143 12.50 1.39 6.85
CA ASP A 143 12.32 0.53 8.03
C ASP A 143 11.89 -0.89 7.63
N ILE A 144 11.11 -0.98 6.55
CA ILE A 144 10.58 -2.24 6.02
C ILE A 144 10.96 -2.33 4.53
N ALA A 145 11.62 -3.42 4.16
CA ALA A 145 11.91 -3.81 2.79
C ALA A 145 11.04 -5.01 2.40
N MET A 146 10.70 -5.14 1.12
CA MET A 146 9.95 -6.27 0.57
C MET A 146 10.85 -7.19 -0.24
N ALA A 147 10.69 -8.51 -0.09
CA ALA A 147 11.39 -9.48 -0.92
C ALA A 147 11.00 -9.31 -2.39
N PHE A 148 11.95 -9.56 -3.29
CA PHE A 148 11.70 -9.47 -4.73
C PHE A 148 10.83 -10.63 -5.19
N ASP A 149 9.74 -10.35 -5.91
CA ASP A 149 8.69 -11.28 -6.25
C ASP A 149 8.29 -11.24 -7.73
N VAL A 150 7.55 -12.24 -8.17
CA VAL A 150 6.93 -12.29 -9.50
C VAL A 150 5.42 -12.24 -9.37
N CYS A 151 4.85 -11.11 -9.75
CA CYS A 151 3.39 -10.94 -9.79
C CYS A 151 2.83 -11.52 -11.10
N SER A 152 1.86 -12.44 -10.99
CA SER A 152 1.14 -12.98 -12.14
C SER A 152 0.03 -12.02 -12.60
N PRO A 153 -0.26 -11.93 -13.92
CA PRO A 153 -1.39 -11.14 -14.40
C PRO A 153 -2.73 -11.82 -14.07
N TYR A 154 -3.81 -11.07 -14.21
CA TYR A 154 -5.17 -11.64 -14.22
C TYR A 154 -5.78 -11.49 -15.63
N PRO A 155 -6.37 -12.54 -16.21
CA PRO A 155 -6.25 -13.95 -15.79
C PRO A 155 -4.87 -14.53 -16.12
N CYS A 156 -4.51 -15.65 -15.49
CA CYS A 156 -3.38 -16.50 -15.87
C CYS A 156 -3.72 -17.97 -15.68
N ASP A 157 -3.04 -18.86 -16.40
CA ASP A 157 -3.18 -20.31 -16.24
C ASP A 157 -2.45 -20.79 -14.96
N TYR A 158 -2.79 -22.02 -14.54
CA TYR A 158 -2.26 -22.61 -13.31
C TYR A 158 -0.75 -22.80 -13.35
N ASP A 159 -0.20 -23.29 -14.44
CA ASP A 159 1.23 -23.58 -14.56
C ASP A 159 2.06 -22.28 -14.52
N THR A 160 1.58 -21.23 -15.19
CA THR A 160 2.18 -19.89 -15.12
C THR A 160 2.15 -19.33 -13.68
N ALA A 161 1.01 -19.47 -12.99
CA ALA A 161 0.86 -19.03 -11.61
C ALA A 161 1.80 -19.78 -10.66
N LYS A 162 1.87 -21.11 -10.82
CA LYS A 162 2.75 -21.99 -10.04
C LYS A 162 4.22 -21.67 -10.26
N ALA A 163 4.65 -21.55 -11.51
CA ALA A 163 6.04 -21.20 -11.81
C ALA A 163 6.45 -19.83 -11.27
N ALA A 164 5.55 -18.85 -11.29
CA ALA A 164 5.79 -17.53 -10.70
C ALA A 164 5.89 -17.59 -9.16
N MET A 165 5.01 -18.35 -8.52
CA MET A 165 5.01 -18.58 -7.07
C MET A 165 6.31 -19.27 -6.62
N GLU A 166 6.68 -20.37 -7.23
CA GLU A 166 7.90 -21.12 -6.90
C GLU A 166 9.17 -20.27 -7.09
N ARG A 167 9.23 -19.47 -8.15
CA ARG A 167 10.32 -18.51 -8.35
C ARG A 167 10.35 -17.46 -7.26
N THR A 168 9.19 -16.93 -6.86
CA THR A 168 9.08 -15.98 -5.75
C THR A 168 9.65 -16.57 -4.46
N HIS A 169 9.40 -17.84 -4.16
CA HIS A 169 9.96 -18.51 -2.98
C HIS A 169 11.50 -18.59 -3.05
N ARG A 170 12.06 -19.02 -4.17
CA ARG A 170 13.52 -19.07 -4.35
C ARG A 170 14.16 -17.67 -4.26
N TRP A 171 13.48 -16.66 -4.80
CA TRP A 171 13.94 -15.27 -4.71
C TRP A 171 13.81 -14.71 -3.29
N ALA A 172 12.80 -15.10 -2.53
CA ALA A 172 12.65 -14.74 -1.12
C ALA A 172 13.82 -15.28 -0.27
N GLU A 173 14.25 -16.53 -0.50
CA GLU A 173 15.44 -17.10 0.15
C GLU A 173 16.72 -16.31 -0.21
N ARG A 174 16.91 -15.95 -1.48
CA ARG A 174 18.05 -15.13 -1.93
C ARG A 174 18.01 -13.74 -1.30
N CYS A 175 16.84 -13.09 -1.25
CA CYS A 175 16.67 -11.82 -0.56
C CYS A 175 17.06 -11.92 0.92
N LYS A 176 16.54 -12.93 1.61
CA LYS A 176 16.82 -13.15 3.03
C LYS A 176 18.30 -13.39 3.31
N LYS A 177 18.99 -14.15 2.44
CA LYS A 177 20.42 -14.39 2.54
C LYS A 177 21.26 -13.14 2.31
N TYR A 178 20.85 -12.28 1.37
CA TYR A 178 21.58 -11.06 1.00
C TYR A 178 21.31 -9.88 1.95
N HIS A 179 20.12 -9.84 2.57
CA HIS A 179 19.71 -8.76 3.48
C HIS A 179 20.51 -8.81 4.78
N THR A 180 21.30 -7.77 5.05
CA THR A 180 22.20 -7.69 6.21
C THR A 180 21.96 -6.48 7.10
N ARG A 181 21.06 -5.56 6.69
CA ARG A 181 20.81 -4.33 7.44
C ARG A 181 19.99 -4.61 8.70
N GLU A 182 20.62 -4.48 9.89
CA GLU A 182 20.02 -4.84 11.17
C GLU A 182 18.80 -4.00 11.58
N ASN A 183 18.76 -2.72 11.16
CA ASN A 183 17.67 -1.78 11.46
C ASN A 183 16.63 -1.69 10.33
N GLN A 184 16.56 -2.68 9.46
CA GLN A 184 15.54 -2.80 8.41
C GLN A 184 14.94 -4.20 8.47
N ALA A 185 13.61 -4.29 8.52
CA ALA A 185 12.90 -5.57 8.46
C ALA A 185 12.66 -5.99 6.99
N LEU A 186 12.79 -7.27 6.68
CA LEU A 186 12.48 -7.83 5.37
C LEU A 186 11.19 -8.63 5.43
N PHE A 187 10.16 -8.25 4.65
CA PHE A 187 8.92 -9.00 4.52
C PHE A 187 8.97 -9.94 3.32
N GLY A 188 8.45 -11.16 3.51
CA GLY A 188 8.17 -12.09 2.41
C GLY A 188 6.87 -11.71 1.69
N ILE A 189 6.70 -12.11 0.42
CA ILE A 189 5.49 -11.83 -0.36
C ILE A 189 4.83 -13.13 -0.81
N VAL A 190 3.61 -13.38 -0.33
CA VAL A 190 2.76 -14.50 -0.75
C VAL A 190 2.27 -14.26 -2.16
N GLN A 191 2.51 -15.22 -3.06
CA GLN A 191 1.99 -15.25 -4.43
C GLN A 191 1.13 -16.50 -4.65
N GLY A 192 0.66 -16.79 -5.86
CA GLY A 192 -0.19 -17.94 -6.19
C GLY A 192 -1.41 -17.58 -7.04
N ALA A 193 -1.42 -16.34 -7.58
CA ALA A 193 -2.51 -15.80 -8.40
C ALA A 193 -3.89 -16.01 -7.74
N PHE A 194 -4.80 -16.71 -8.41
CA PHE A 194 -6.19 -16.92 -7.97
C PHE A 194 -6.49 -18.42 -7.72
N TYR A 195 -5.44 -19.18 -7.38
CA TYR A 195 -5.52 -20.61 -7.09
C TYR A 195 -5.31 -20.84 -5.60
N LYS A 196 -6.34 -21.37 -4.92
CA LYS A 196 -6.37 -21.55 -3.46
C LYS A 196 -5.22 -22.40 -2.94
N ASP A 197 -4.98 -23.53 -3.59
CA ASP A 197 -3.89 -24.44 -3.25
C ASP A 197 -2.51 -23.77 -3.33
N LEU A 198 -2.26 -22.99 -4.40
CA LEU A 198 -1.01 -22.24 -4.56
C LEU A 198 -0.87 -21.13 -3.49
N ARG A 199 -1.96 -20.43 -3.17
CA ARG A 199 -1.96 -19.42 -2.10
C ARG A 199 -1.63 -20.02 -0.75
N ILE A 200 -2.23 -21.17 -0.43
CA ILE A 200 -1.97 -21.91 0.83
C ILE A 200 -0.54 -22.42 0.87
N GLU A 201 -0.05 -23.01 -0.24
CA GLU A 201 1.33 -23.47 -0.35
C GLU A 201 2.31 -22.31 -0.14
N SER A 202 2.08 -21.18 -0.80
CA SER A 202 2.93 -20.00 -0.68
C SER A 202 2.94 -19.43 0.75
N ALA A 203 1.78 -19.33 1.39
CA ALA A 203 1.69 -18.85 2.77
C ALA A 203 2.48 -19.75 3.74
N LYS A 204 2.35 -21.07 3.63
CA LYS A 204 3.09 -22.04 4.45
C LYS A 204 4.59 -21.97 4.22
N THR A 205 5.01 -21.98 2.95
CA THR A 205 6.44 -21.92 2.57
C THR A 205 7.11 -20.66 3.13
N LEU A 206 6.45 -19.52 3.02
CA LEU A 206 7.00 -18.26 3.54
C LEU A 206 6.94 -18.18 5.07
N ALA A 207 5.91 -18.77 5.70
CA ALA A 207 5.84 -18.88 7.16
C ALA A 207 7.03 -19.71 7.71
N ASP A 208 7.36 -20.83 7.06
CA ASP A 208 8.51 -21.67 7.40
C ASP A 208 9.85 -20.93 7.23
N MET A 209 9.92 -19.95 6.34
CA MET A 209 11.10 -19.08 6.19
C MET A 209 11.23 -18.04 7.33
N ASP A 210 10.24 -17.86 8.19
CA ASP A 210 10.22 -16.95 9.35
C ASP A 210 10.64 -15.51 9.01
N PHE A 211 9.80 -14.82 8.25
CA PHE A 211 9.95 -13.39 7.99
C PHE A 211 9.32 -12.56 9.14
N PRO A 212 9.83 -11.32 9.41
CA PRO A 212 9.24 -10.41 10.40
C PRO A 212 7.82 -9.94 10.07
N GLY A 213 7.37 -10.11 8.81
CA GLY A 213 6.04 -9.79 8.32
C GLY A 213 5.81 -10.34 6.92
N TYR A 214 4.57 -10.31 6.45
CA TYR A 214 4.16 -10.95 5.19
C TYR A 214 3.34 -10.00 4.35
N GLY A 215 3.82 -9.75 3.12
CA GLY A 215 3.03 -9.14 2.06
C GLY A 215 2.12 -10.17 1.40
N ILE A 216 0.89 -9.77 1.09
CA ILE A 216 -0.05 -10.54 0.28
C ILE A 216 -0.11 -9.85 -1.07
N GLY A 217 0.68 -10.37 -2.02
CA GLY A 217 0.83 -9.81 -3.37
C GLY A 217 -0.04 -10.51 -4.41
N GLY A 218 -0.05 -9.99 -5.62
CA GLY A 218 -0.74 -10.58 -6.78
C GLY A 218 -2.27 -10.60 -6.66
N LEU A 219 -2.85 -9.73 -5.84
CA LEU A 219 -4.26 -9.42 -5.75
C LEU A 219 -4.50 -7.95 -6.13
N SER A 220 -5.75 -7.57 -6.43
CA SER A 220 -6.10 -6.23 -6.94
C SER A 220 -5.39 -5.87 -8.26
N VAL A 221 -5.22 -6.88 -9.13
CA VAL A 221 -4.58 -6.77 -10.45
C VAL A 221 -5.56 -6.91 -11.62
N GLY A 222 -6.86 -6.80 -11.34
CA GLY A 222 -7.95 -6.83 -12.34
C GLY A 222 -9.03 -7.89 -12.08
N GLU A 223 -8.88 -8.72 -11.06
CA GLU A 223 -9.89 -9.69 -10.66
C GLU A 223 -11.12 -9.02 -10.02
N PRO A 224 -12.30 -9.69 -10.08
CA PRO A 224 -13.46 -9.28 -9.31
C PRO A 224 -13.16 -9.30 -7.78
N LYS A 225 -13.66 -8.31 -7.04
CA LYS A 225 -13.46 -8.21 -5.58
C LYS A 225 -13.79 -9.50 -4.80
N PRO A 226 -14.89 -10.23 -5.10
CA PRO A 226 -15.16 -11.50 -4.41
C PRO A 226 -14.04 -12.53 -4.53
N VAL A 227 -13.35 -12.57 -5.68
CA VAL A 227 -12.21 -13.48 -5.89
C VAL A 227 -11.05 -13.10 -4.97
N MET A 228 -10.73 -11.81 -4.86
CA MET A 228 -9.72 -11.33 -3.91
C MET A 228 -10.07 -11.70 -2.47
N TYR A 229 -11.33 -11.50 -2.06
CA TYR A 229 -11.78 -11.83 -0.71
C TYR A 229 -11.68 -13.33 -0.42
N GLU A 230 -12.08 -14.17 -1.37
CA GLU A 230 -11.95 -15.62 -1.27
C GLU A 230 -10.48 -16.03 -1.08
N MET A 231 -9.54 -15.46 -1.84
CA MET A 231 -8.12 -15.76 -1.68
C MET A 231 -7.59 -15.36 -0.31
N LEU A 232 -8.05 -14.24 0.26
CA LEU A 232 -7.69 -13.83 1.62
C LEU A 232 -8.22 -14.81 2.68
N ASP A 233 -9.48 -15.25 2.54
CA ASP A 233 -10.11 -16.20 3.46
C ASP A 233 -9.37 -17.54 3.48
N GLU A 234 -8.80 -17.96 2.34
CA GLU A 234 -8.05 -19.21 2.21
C GLU A 234 -6.61 -19.12 2.74
N LEU A 235 -5.87 -18.04 2.46
CA LEU A 235 -4.44 -17.99 2.76
C LEU A 235 -4.11 -17.48 4.17
N VAL A 236 -4.87 -16.48 4.69
CA VAL A 236 -4.54 -15.81 5.95
C VAL A 236 -4.46 -16.76 7.14
N PRO A 237 -5.29 -17.84 7.25
CA PRO A 237 -5.17 -18.82 8.33
C PRO A 237 -3.81 -19.53 8.43
N TYR A 238 -3.00 -19.47 7.37
CA TYR A 238 -1.67 -20.12 7.33
C TYR A 238 -0.51 -19.13 7.55
N LEU A 239 -0.81 -17.85 7.72
CA LEU A 239 0.21 -16.86 8.10
C LEU A 239 0.33 -16.75 9.63
N PRO A 240 1.55 -16.53 10.16
CA PRO A 240 1.75 -16.37 11.60
C PRO A 240 0.98 -15.19 12.18
N ASP A 241 0.15 -15.42 13.17
CA ASP A 241 -0.70 -14.43 13.83
C ASP A 241 0.07 -13.33 14.58
N GLU A 242 1.30 -13.60 14.97
CA GLU A 242 2.21 -12.66 15.66
C GLU A 242 3.07 -11.83 14.70
N ARG A 243 2.75 -11.88 13.41
CA ARG A 243 3.40 -11.10 12.37
C ARG A 243 2.38 -10.20 11.66
N PRO A 244 2.76 -8.99 11.22
CA PRO A 244 1.86 -8.13 10.45
C PRO A 244 1.63 -8.68 9.05
N HIS A 245 0.37 -8.56 8.56
CA HIS A 245 -0.06 -8.94 7.22
C HIS A 245 -0.33 -7.68 6.39
N TYR A 246 0.40 -7.53 5.30
CA TYR A 246 0.31 -6.38 4.42
C TYR A 246 -0.37 -6.78 3.10
N LEU A 247 -1.63 -6.34 2.90
CA LEU A 247 -2.37 -6.51 1.65
C LEU A 247 -1.97 -5.40 0.67
N MET A 248 -1.19 -5.79 -0.35
CA MET A 248 -0.51 -4.87 -1.26
C MET A 248 -1.44 -4.30 -2.32
N GLY A 249 -1.34 -3.00 -2.58
CA GLY A 249 -2.02 -2.32 -3.69
C GLY A 249 -3.53 -2.11 -3.53
N VAL A 250 -4.10 -2.35 -2.36
CA VAL A 250 -5.52 -2.25 -2.05
C VAL A 250 -5.84 -0.96 -1.31
N GLY A 251 -6.80 -0.15 -1.84
CA GLY A 251 -7.06 1.17 -1.26
C GLY A 251 -8.40 1.79 -1.61
N THR A 252 -9.41 1.02 -2.07
CA THR A 252 -10.79 1.51 -2.07
C THR A 252 -11.40 1.30 -0.69
N PRO A 253 -12.29 2.21 -0.21
CA PRO A 253 -12.82 2.13 1.15
C PRO A 253 -13.44 0.78 1.51
N ASP A 254 -14.23 0.21 0.62
CA ASP A 254 -14.83 -1.12 0.80
C ASP A 254 -13.80 -2.25 0.86
N CYS A 255 -12.79 -2.22 -0.01
CA CYS A 255 -11.71 -3.24 0.01
C CYS A 255 -10.81 -3.12 1.25
N LEU A 256 -10.62 -1.91 1.77
CA LEU A 256 -9.90 -1.71 3.04
C LEU A 256 -10.67 -2.38 4.20
N LEU A 257 -11.97 -2.11 4.31
CA LEU A 257 -12.82 -2.71 5.35
C LEU A 257 -12.86 -4.24 5.24
N GLU A 258 -13.11 -4.77 4.05
CA GLU A 258 -13.16 -6.22 3.81
C GLU A 258 -11.80 -6.89 3.99
N GLY A 259 -10.70 -6.20 3.66
CA GLY A 259 -9.34 -6.68 3.90
C GLY A 259 -9.01 -6.76 5.40
N VAL A 260 -9.42 -5.76 6.18
CA VAL A 260 -9.26 -5.77 7.65
C VAL A 260 -10.05 -6.92 8.28
N LEU A 261 -11.31 -7.12 7.89
CA LEU A 261 -12.14 -8.23 8.38
C LEU A 261 -11.51 -9.60 8.13
N ARG A 262 -10.66 -9.72 7.10
CA ARG A 262 -9.94 -10.94 6.73
C ARG A 262 -8.52 -11.02 7.28
N GLY A 263 -8.13 -10.10 8.17
CA GLY A 263 -6.85 -10.14 8.87
C GLY A 263 -5.71 -9.36 8.22
N GLY A 264 -6.01 -8.41 7.32
CA GLY A 264 -5.06 -7.43 6.83
C GLY A 264 -4.77 -6.34 7.85
N ASP A 265 -3.49 -6.06 8.09
CA ASP A 265 -3.03 -5.03 9.05
C ASP A 265 -2.54 -3.77 8.36
N MET A 266 -1.93 -3.91 7.18
CA MET A 266 -1.29 -2.82 6.43
C MET A 266 -1.81 -2.80 4.99
N PHE A 267 -2.00 -1.61 4.45
CA PHE A 267 -2.57 -1.41 3.11
C PHE A 267 -1.91 -0.22 2.44
N ASP A 268 -1.80 -0.24 1.12
CA ASP A 268 -1.37 0.90 0.31
C ASP A 268 -2.16 0.98 -0.99
N CYS A 269 -2.29 2.16 -1.53
CA CYS A 269 -2.69 2.33 -2.93
C CYS A 269 -2.43 3.76 -3.41
N VAL A 270 -2.04 3.91 -4.66
CA VAL A 270 -1.91 5.23 -5.31
C VAL A 270 -3.26 5.87 -5.65
N LEU A 271 -4.37 5.13 -5.50
CA LEU A 271 -5.70 5.52 -5.95
C LEU A 271 -6.14 6.86 -5.35
N ALA A 272 -5.95 7.06 -4.04
CA ALA A 272 -6.39 8.25 -3.33
C ALA A 272 -5.88 9.54 -4.00
N THR A 273 -4.58 9.63 -4.27
CA THR A 273 -3.97 10.79 -4.93
C THR A 273 -4.18 10.78 -6.44
N ARG A 274 -4.29 9.60 -7.07
CA ARG A 274 -4.52 9.49 -8.53
C ARG A 274 -5.88 10.07 -8.90
N ILE A 275 -6.96 9.62 -8.23
CA ILE A 275 -8.31 10.12 -8.53
C ILE A 275 -8.50 11.58 -8.10
N ALA A 276 -7.88 12.01 -6.99
CA ALA A 276 -7.91 13.40 -6.54
C ALA A 276 -7.39 14.38 -7.61
N ARG A 277 -6.25 14.07 -8.21
CA ARG A 277 -5.68 14.89 -9.29
C ARG A 277 -6.58 14.94 -10.55
N ASN A 278 -7.44 13.94 -10.71
CA ASN A 278 -8.44 13.90 -11.79
C ASN A 278 -9.79 14.50 -11.37
N GLY A 279 -9.90 15.00 -10.14
CA GLY A 279 -11.08 15.69 -9.63
C GLY A 279 -12.14 14.77 -9.04
N THR A 280 -11.76 13.58 -8.59
CA THR A 280 -12.65 12.66 -7.85
C THR A 280 -12.20 12.59 -6.40
N VAL A 281 -13.14 12.74 -5.47
CA VAL A 281 -12.89 12.63 -4.03
C VAL A 281 -13.74 11.53 -3.41
N PHE A 282 -13.23 10.95 -2.31
CA PHE A 282 -13.98 10.03 -1.48
C PHE A 282 -14.91 10.82 -0.56
N THR A 283 -16.08 10.27 -0.30
CA THR A 283 -17.00 10.74 0.75
C THR A 283 -17.59 9.52 1.47
N LYS A 284 -18.18 9.74 2.63
CA LYS A 284 -18.89 8.67 3.36
C LYS A 284 -20.11 8.12 2.61
N HIS A 285 -20.54 8.81 1.54
CA HIS A 285 -21.64 8.39 0.67
C HIS A 285 -21.18 7.84 -0.69
N GLY A 286 -19.89 7.55 -0.85
CA GLY A 286 -19.31 7.09 -2.11
C GLY A 286 -18.43 8.15 -2.77
N ARG A 287 -18.07 7.95 -4.03
CA ARG A 287 -17.21 8.88 -4.78
C ARG A 287 -17.97 10.08 -5.29
N MET A 288 -17.34 11.24 -5.23
CA MET A 288 -17.84 12.49 -5.78
C MET A 288 -16.90 13.00 -6.85
N VAL A 289 -17.42 13.24 -8.08
CA VAL A 289 -16.67 13.88 -9.16
C VAL A 289 -16.87 15.39 -9.04
N ILE A 290 -15.96 16.06 -8.32
CA ILE A 290 -16.11 17.49 -7.97
C ILE A 290 -16.03 18.42 -9.19
N ARG A 291 -15.58 17.94 -10.36
CA ARG A 291 -15.59 18.69 -11.62
C ARG A 291 -16.99 18.85 -12.22
N ASN A 292 -17.99 18.11 -11.77
CA ASN A 292 -19.36 18.18 -12.29
C ASN A 292 -19.99 19.56 -12.10
N ALA A 293 -20.92 19.91 -12.98
CA ALA A 293 -21.54 21.22 -13.00
C ALA A 293 -22.38 21.51 -11.73
N GLU A 294 -22.96 20.49 -11.14
CA GLU A 294 -23.77 20.58 -9.91
C GLU A 294 -23.03 21.25 -8.74
N TYR A 295 -21.67 21.14 -8.70
CA TYR A 295 -20.84 21.73 -7.65
C TYR A 295 -20.37 23.16 -7.96
N ALA A 296 -20.81 23.78 -9.07
CA ALA A 296 -20.38 25.12 -9.46
C ALA A 296 -20.80 26.20 -8.44
N HIS A 297 -21.95 26.01 -7.80
CA HIS A 297 -22.53 26.90 -6.78
C HIS A 297 -22.66 26.22 -5.41
N ASP A 298 -21.94 25.11 -5.18
CA ASP A 298 -21.95 24.42 -3.87
C ASP A 298 -20.82 24.96 -2.99
N PHE A 299 -21.19 25.84 -2.06
CA PHE A 299 -20.27 26.49 -1.14
C PHE A 299 -20.01 25.69 0.15
N ARG A 300 -20.56 24.48 0.26
CA ARG A 300 -20.24 23.54 1.36
C ARG A 300 -18.86 22.92 1.18
N PRO A 301 -18.22 22.41 2.26
CA PRO A 301 -17.00 21.62 2.15
C PRO A 301 -17.24 20.29 1.40
N ILE A 302 -16.18 19.55 1.08
CA ILE A 302 -16.32 18.19 0.51
C ILE A 302 -17.13 17.32 1.48
N GLU A 303 -16.76 17.32 2.76
CA GLU A 303 -17.54 16.74 3.87
C GLU A 303 -17.58 17.69 5.05
N GLU A 304 -18.75 17.82 5.68
CA GLU A 304 -18.98 18.79 6.77
C GLU A 304 -18.27 18.42 8.06
N ASP A 305 -18.13 17.12 8.35
CA ASP A 305 -17.49 16.57 9.53
C ASP A 305 -16.02 16.18 9.31
N CYS A 306 -15.44 16.50 8.14
CA CYS A 306 -14.05 16.24 7.85
C CYS A 306 -13.13 17.31 8.43
N ASP A 307 -12.12 16.88 9.17
CA ASP A 307 -11.16 17.74 9.85
C ASP A 307 -9.95 18.16 8.99
N CYS A 308 -9.89 17.75 7.72
CA CYS A 308 -8.77 18.09 6.85
C CYS A 308 -8.73 19.58 6.48
N TYR A 309 -7.53 20.06 6.13
CA TYR A 309 -7.34 21.46 5.72
C TYR A 309 -8.28 21.87 4.58
N ALA A 310 -8.50 21.01 3.59
CA ALA A 310 -9.36 21.32 2.45
C ALA A 310 -10.80 21.57 2.89
N CYS A 311 -11.38 20.71 3.72
CA CYS A 311 -12.77 20.84 4.17
C CYS A 311 -12.97 22.00 5.15
N ARG A 312 -11.98 22.30 6.02
CA ARG A 312 -12.07 23.40 6.97
C ARG A 312 -11.99 24.78 6.34
N ASN A 313 -11.39 24.89 5.15
CA ASN A 313 -11.04 26.20 4.59
C ASN A 313 -11.62 26.46 3.20
N HIS A 314 -12.11 25.44 2.48
CA HIS A 314 -12.48 25.58 1.07
C HIS A 314 -13.79 24.86 0.73
N SER A 315 -14.57 25.49 -0.16
CA SER A 315 -15.82 24.94 -0.68
C SER A 315 -15.60 24.02 -1.88
N ARG A 316 -16.57 23.17 -2.17
CA ARG A 316 -16.65 22.37 -3.41
C ARG A 316 -16.56 23.25 -4.65
N ALA A 317 -17.27 24.40 -4.67
CA ALA A 317 -17.24 25.34 -5.77
C ALA A 317 -15.81 25.86 -6.04
N TYR A 318 -15.08 26.24 -5.00
CA TYR A 318 -13.70 26.73 -5.15
C TYR A 318 -12.75 25.63 -5.64
N ILE A 319 -12.79 24.44 -5.02
CA ILE A 319 -11.94 23.32 -5.45
C ILE A 319 -12.25 22.92 -6.90
N ARG A 320 -13.54 22.89 -7.26
CA ARG A 320 -13.99 22.68 -8.65
C ARG A 320 -13.40 23.72 -9.59
N HIS A 321 -13.48 25.00 -9.25
CA HIS A 321 -12.91 26.10 -10.03
C HIS A 321 -11.43 25.85 -10.30
N LEU A 322 -10.63 25.58 -9.25
CA LEU A 322 -9.19 25.33 -9.38
C LEU A 322 -8.89 24.15 -10.30
N LEU A 323 -9.62 23.02 -10.11
CA LEU A 323 -9.46 21.84 -10.96
C LEU A 323 -9.85 22.08 -12.42
N LYS A 324 -10.84 22.93 -12.69
CA LYS A 324 -11.24 23.30 -14.05
C LYS A 324 -10.24 24.27 -14.70
N ALA A 325 -9.67 25.16 -13.91
CA ALA A 325 -8.63 26.09 -14.34
C ALA A 325 -7.26 25.44 -14.52
N GLY A 326 -7.09 24.16 -14.08
CA GLY A 326 -5.80 23.46 -14.13
C GLY A 326 -4.82 23.88 -13.02
N GLU A 327 -5.31 24.58 -12.00
CA GLU A 327 -4.49 25.03 -10.86
C GLU A 327 -4.05 23.84 -10.00
N ILE A 328 -2.76 23.75 -9.73
CA ILE A 328 -2.14 22.66 -8.94
C ILE A 328 -2.76 22.58 -7.53
N THR A 329 -3.14 23.72 -6.95
CA THR A 329 -3.78 23.78 -5.63
C THR A 329 -5.07 22.98 -5.57
N GLY A 330 -5.86 22.91 -6.65
CA GLY A 330 -7.07 22.09 -6.70
C GLY A 330 -6.78 20.58 -6.50
N ALA A 331 -5.77 20.09 -7.23
CA ALA A 331 -5.32 18.70 -7.09
C ALA A 331 -4.73 18.41 -5.69
N ARG A 332 -4.03 19.39 -5.11
CA ARG A 332 -3.47 19.30 -3.75
C ARG A 332 -4.57 19.21 -2.69
N LEU A 333 -5.56 20.12 -2.72
CA LEU A 333 -6.68 20.11 -1.77
C LEU A 333 -7.49 18.81 -1.83
N ALA A 334 -7.78 18.33 -3.04
CA ALA A 334 -8.45 17.05 -3.23
C ALA A 334 -7.60 15.86 -2.71
N SER A 335 -6.25 15.90 -2.86
CA SER A 335 -5.35 14.87 -2.35
C SER A 335 -5.29 14.86 -0.82
N ILE A 336 -5.22 16.03 -0.18
CA ILE A 336 -5.27 16.19 1.27
C ILE A 336 -6.55 15.55 1.82
N HIS A 337 -7.69 15.85 1.20
CA HIS A 337 -8.97 15.28 1.62
C HIS A 337 -9.02 13.76 1.46
N ASN A 338 -8.66 13.23 0.29
CA ASN A 338 -8.73 11.78 0.04
C ASN A 338 -7.81 10.98 0.96
N LEU A 339 -6.62 11.48 1.23
CA LEU A 339 -5.69 10.82 2.15
C LEU A 339 -6.21 10.86 3.58
N ARG A 340 -6.70 12.03 4.05
CA ARG A 340 -7.27 12.15 5.40
C ARG A 340 -8.52 11.26 5.56
N PHE A 341 -9.35 11.16 4.51
CA PHE A 341 -10.51 10.27 4.49
C PHE A 341 -10.12 8.81 4.77
N LEU A 342 -9.12 8.28 4.06
CA LEU A 342 -8.70 6.89 4.25
C LEU A 342 -7.99 6.68 5.60
N LEU A 343 -7.18 7.64 6.05
CA LEU A 343 -6.53 7.56 7.36
C LEU A 343 -7.57 7.59 8.49
N ARG A 344 -8.56 8.48 8.42
CA ARG A 344 -9.66 8.55 9.38
C ARG A 344 -10.50 7.28 9.38
N MET A 345 -10.79 6.72 8.20
CA MET A 345 -11.49 5.43 8.11
C MET A 345 -10.74 4.33 8.86
N MET A 346 -9.41 4.29 8.78
CA MET A 346 -8.60 3.34 9.56
C MET A 346 -8.64 3.64 11.07
N GLU A 347 -8.68 4.91 11.47
CA GLU A 347 -8.90 5.32 12.87
C GLU A 347 -10.24 4.82 13.38
N ASP A 348 -11.32 5.02 12.61
CA ASP A 348 -12.67 4.58 12.92
C ASP A 348 -12.77 3.04 13.02
N ILE A 349 -12.12 2.31 12.09
CA ILE A 349 -12.05 0.84 12.12
C ILE A 349 -11.33 0.37 13.38
N ARG A 350 -10.20 0.97 13.75
CA ARG A 350 -9.49 0.64 14.99
C ARG A 350 -10.35 0.89 16.23
N ALA A 351 -11.07 2.00 16.28
CA ALA A 351 -12.01 2.30 17.35
C ALA A 351 -13.15 1.26 17.42
N ALA A 352 -13.71 0.88 16.28
CA ALA A 352 -14.75 -0.13 16.20
C ALA A 352 -14.27 -1.52 16.69
N ILE A 353 -13.03 -1.93 16.36
CA ILE A 353 -12.42 -3.16 16.91
C ILE A 353 -12.21 -3.03 18.43
N ALA A 354 -11.71 -1.88 18.90
CA ALA A 354 -11.50 -1.64 20.33
C ALA A 354 -12.77 -1.77 21.16
N GLU A 355 -13.91 -1.40 20.59
CA GLU A 355 -15.21 -1.35 21.24
C GLU A 355 -16.11 -2.55 20.91
N ASP A 356 -15.61 -3.59 20.21
CA ASP A 356 -16.34 -4.78 19.74
C ASP A 356 -17.57 -4.45 18.84
N ARG A 357 -17.46 -3.39 18.04
CA ARG A 357 -18.52 -2.86 17.15
C ARG A 357 -18.17 -2.92 15.65
N LEU A 358 -17.20 -3.75 15.26
CA LEU A 358 -16.73 -3.78 13.87
C LEU A 358 -17.83 -4.23 12.89
N GLU A 359 -18.69 -5.17 13.30
CA GLU A 359 -19.80 -5.61 12.47
C GLU A 359 -20.89 -4.53 12.32
N GLU A 360 -21.15 -3.75 13.38
CA GLU A 360 -22.03 -2.58 13.32
C GLU A 360 -21.44 -1.52 12.36
N TYR A 361 -20.15 -1.20 12.50
CA TYR A 361 -19.44 -0.29 11.60
C TYR A 361 -19.53 -0.74 10.14
N ARG A 362 -19.34 -2.05 9.87
CA ARG A 362 -19.48 -2.63 8.53
C ARG A 362 -20.90 -2.43 7.98
N SER A 363 -21.90 -2.74 8.78
CA SER A 363 -23.31 -2.57 8.39
C SER A 363 -23.62 -1.11 8.06
N ASP A 364 -23.21 -0.18 8.93
CA ASP A 364 -23.39 1.25 8.72
C ASP A 364 -22.65 1.77 7.50
N PHE A 365 -21.45 1.28 7.25
CA PHE A 365 -20.69 1.61 6.05
C PHE A 365 -21.47 1.24 4.79
N TYR A 366 -21.94 0.00 4.64
CA TYR A 366 -22.67 -0.44 3.46
C TYR A 366 -24.07 0.17 3.32
N ASN A 367 -24.71 0.56 4.41
CA ASN A 367 -26.01 1.25 4.37
C ASN A 367 -25.91 2.68 3.81
N ARG A 368 -24.77 3.35 3.97
CA ARG A 368 -24.58 4.74 3.54
C ARG A 368 -23.69 4.91 2.31
N TYR A 369 -22.75 3.97 2.05
CA TYR A 369 -21.77 4.07 0.98
C TYR A 369 -22.33 3.54 -0.33
N ASP A 370 -22.55 4.43 -1.30
CA ASP A 370 -23.08 4.07 -2.62
C ASP A 370 -22.02 3.33 -3.45
N MET A 371 -22.14 2.01 -3.50
CA MET A 371 -21.25 1.13 -4.25
C MET A 371 -21.35 1.31 -5.77
N SER A 372 -22.49 1.83 -6.27
CA SER A 372 -22.67 2.07 -7.71
C SER A 372 -21.77 3.18 -8.26
N ARG A 373 -21.24 4.02 -7.36
CA ARG A 373 -20.26 5.07 -7.67
C ARG A 373 -18.81 4.59 -7.59
N ASN A 374 -18.58 3.32 -7.31
CA ASN A 374 -17.28 2.69 -7.41
C ASN A 374 -17.10 2.10 -8.81
N PHE A 375 -15.95 2.35 -9.46
CA PHE A 375 -15.63 1.76 -10.77
C PHE A 375 -15.41 0.26 -10.69
#